data_00168bc4f4f85d9b32f0255b08f0c6e9
#
_entry.id   00168bc4f4f85d9b32f0255b08f0c6e9
#
_cell.length_a   1.000
_cell.length_b   1.000
_cell.length_c   1.000
_cell.angle_alpha   90.00
_cell.angle_beta   90.00
_cell.angle_gamma   90.00
#
_symmetry.space_group_name_H-M   'P 1'
#
loop_
_entity.id
_entity.type
_entity.pdbx_description
1 polymer ?
#
loop_
_entity_poly.entity_id
_entity_poly.type
_entity_poly.pdbx_seq_one_letter_code
_entity_poly.pdbx_strand_id
1 'polypeptide(L)'
;VVLCLNGHSIAANGDFVVIEIDKGQFTLCDCNSSESMHYFTTSKEGLFTRWVPCEENTENRISVTGGVITHSVGRSDLGVKVDNNATFTMYGGTICGNKLQGSYNGAGVYVHNSTFNMYGGAIRGNAASWGGGVAALGSTFNMYGGVISDNMVSASAGGVLLSDKSVMNMSGNAQISNNIAPTKWTTSGGGVYIFASTDGEVGNCLYMSDNAKISGNTATQGGAVYVRKNGQVTMSGNAQISNNTATENGGGVYVENSTFKIAGGAPRVCDNLCQDVQNNVYLATGNAIRISKLSTFAGKIGVSTQDTPTESNLVTVAAVAVEAGGGGHLTEEDLDHICSDKENLYPVLVGGEVKLSATEPHRHPVCGATCGDSENHGNQTWIGVSNLTDIKSGGYYYLTDNVKLNDTWICTYDVALCLNGKTITCAAEVDAIQVAKGTKLIITDCQKVVGKITHAQDNIGRGIMSLGTLILYNGEITKNQIAKGSGAGVYVDGGNFYMYKGSISDNKVTINGNGGGVYAKDSTNFVISGGSIDSNHAPSSGGGIYYESTISKSVKFNISGGNIVRNTAVTGNGGGIWLK
;
A
#
# COMPACT_ATOMS: atom_id res chain seq x y z
N VAL A 1 38.94 1.64 -24.88
CA VAL A 1 38.55 1.57 -26.29
C VAL A 1 37.11 2.07 -26.40
N VAL A 2 36.83 2.87 -27.43
CA VAL A 2 35.46 3.30 -27.79
C VAL A 2 35.15 2.81 -29.19
N LEU A 3 34.01 2.14 -29.35
CA LEU A 3 33.51 1.66 -30.63
C LEU A 3 32.13 2.28 -30.90
N CYS A 4 32.00 3.00 -32.01
CA CYS A 4 30.70 3.43 -32.52
C CYS A 4 30.29 2.48 -33.65
N LEU A 5 29.11 1.88 -33.54
CA LEU A 5 28.57 0.98 -34.58
C LEU A 5 28.14 1.76 -35.85
N ASN A 6 27.80 3.04 -35.71
CA ASN A 6 27.34 3.89 -36.81
C ASN A 6 26.28 3.23 -37.71
N GLY A 7 25.33 2.53 -37.08
CA GLY A 7 24.29 1.79 -37.76
C GLY A 7 24.69 0.43 -38.36
N HIS A 8 25.95 0.03 -38.28
CA HIS A 8 26.46 -1.20 -38.88
C HIS A 8 26.34 -2.42 -37.93
N SER A 9 26.34 -3.62 -38.52
CA SER A 9 26.35 -4.86 -37.76
C SER A 9 27.77 -5.42 -37.62
N ILE A 10 28.05 -6.00 -36.43
CA ILE A 10 29.18 -6.89 -36.19
C ILE A 10 28.62 -8.29 -35.97
N ALA A 11 28.86 -9.20 -36.90
CA ALA A 11 28.36 -10.56 -36.82
C ALA A 11 29.54 -11.56 -36.79
N ALA A 12 29.61 -12.38 -35.72
CA ALA A 12 30.57 -13.46 -35.67
C ALA A 12 30.13 -14.60 -36.63
N ASN A 13 31.04 -15.04 -37.48
CA ASN A 13 30.83 -16.14 -38.41
C ASN A 13 31.45 -17.46 -37.91
N GLY A 14 31.47 -17.66 -36.62
CA GLY A 14 31.98 -18.85 -35.95
C GLY A 14 31.37 -18.99 -34.57
N ASP A 15 31.64 -20.11 -33.90
CA ASP A 15 31.16 -20.39 -32.55
C ASP A 15 32.17 -19.85 -31.52
N PHE A 16 32.26 -18.54 -31.40
CA PHE A 16 33.10 -17.78 -30.48
C PHE A 16 32.47 -16.44 -30.12
N VAL A 17 32.86 -15.86 -29.01
CA VAL A 17 32.39 -14.58 -28.49
C VAL A 17 32.53 -13.46 -29.52
N VAL A 18 31.48 -12.65 -29.76
CA VAL A 18 31.59 -11.57 -30.76
C VAL A 18 32.53 -10.47 -30.26
N ILE A 19 32.41 -10.06 -29.00
CA ILE A 19 33.30 -9.07 -28.37
C ILE A 19 33.74 -9.61 -26.99
N GLU A 20 35.04 -9.75 -26.77
CA GLU A 20 35.62 -10.13 -25.49
C GLU A 20 36.43 -8.95 -24.89
N ILE A 21 36.14 -8.63 -23.61
CA ILE A 21 36.79 -7.56 -22.84
C ILE A 21 37.42 -8.21 -21.62
N ASP A 22 38.69 -8.57 -21.74
CA ASP A 22 39.44 -9.31 -20.71
C ASP A 22 39.99 -8.39 -19.60
N LYS A 23 40.27 -7.13 -19.90
CA LYS A 23 40.72 -6.10 -18.94
C LYS A 23 40.46 -4.70 -19.47
N GLY A 24 40.47 -3.72 -18.56
CA GLY A 24 40.38 -2.32 -18.92
C GLY A 24 38.94 -1.85 -19.21
N GLN A 25 38.79 -0.86 -20.08
CA GLN A 25 37.50 -0.22 -20.34
C GLN A 25 37.14 -0.29 -21.82
N PHE A 26 35.90 -0.69 -22.09
CA PHE A 26 35.35 -0.71 -23.44
C PHE A 26 34.00 0.04 -23.43
N THR A 27 33.82 0.94 -24.38
CA THR A 27 32.59 1.70 -24.56
C THR A 27 31.97 1.40 -25.91
N LEU A 28 30.71 1.03 -25.92
CA LEU A 28 29.91 0.81 -27.11
C LEU A 28 28.91 1.95 -27.26
N CYS A 29 28.87 2.56 -28.44
CA CYS A 29 27.86 3.54 -28.81
C CYS A 29 27.36 3.29 -30.25
N ASP A 30 26.28 3.98 -30.62
CA ASP A 30 25.75 3.96 -31.95
C ASP A 30 25.23 5.35 -32.29
N CYS A 31 25.93 6.07 -33.18
CA CYS A 31 25.61 7.44 -33.55
C CYS A 31 24.59 7.51 -34.70
N ASN A 32 24.28 6.39 -35.34
CA ASN A 32 23.29 6.28 -36.43
C ASN A 32 22.19 5.27 -36.07
N SER A 33 21.54 5.49 -34.92
CA SER A 33 20.56 4.55 -34.34
C SER A 33 19.20 4.53 -35.04
N SER A 34 18.93 5.46 -35.98
CA SER A 34 17.61 5.61 -36.60
C SER A 34 17.56 5.31 -38.11
N GLU A 35 18.69 5.21 -38.80
CA GLU A 35 18.72 5.13 -40.28
C GLU A 35 18.98 3.73 -40.83
N SER A 36 19.81 2.94 -40.15
CA SER A 36 20.15 1.59 -40.59
C SER A 36 19.15 0.56 -40.09
N MET A 37 18.73 -0.33 -40.95
CA MET A 37 17.76 -1.40 -40.66
C MET A 37 18.42 -2.76 -40.78
N HIS A 38 18.25 -3.59 -39.75
CA HIS A 38 18.65 -5.00 -39.73
C HIS A 38 17.41 -5.86 -39.49
N TYR A 39 17.35 -7.02 -40.12
CA TYR A 39 16.18 -7.87 -40.07
C TYR A 39 16.50 -9.20 -39.40
N PHE A 40 15.59 -9.62 -38.54
CA PHE A 40 15.66 -10.87 -37.81
C PHE A 40 14.34 -11.62 -37.94
N THR A 41 14.38 -12.92 -37.73
CA THR A 41 13.19 -13.75 -37.55
C THR A 41 13.39 -14.65 -36.33
N THR A 42 12.32 -15.21 -35.80
CA THR A 42 12.42 -16.17 -34.69
C THR A 42 12.78 -17.56 -35.23
N SER A 43 13.80 -18.17 -34.66
CA SER A 43 14.18 -19.56 -34.92
C SER A 43 14.04 -20.40 -33.68
N LYS A 44 13.33 -21.52 -33.79
CA LYS A 44 13.19 -22.50 -32.70
C LYS A 44 14.25 -23.60 -32.89
N GLU A 45 15.18 -23.69 -31.96
CA GLU A 45 16.28 -24.64 -31.96
C GLU A 45 16.25 -25.48 -30.67
N GLY A 46 15.55 -26.61 -30.69
CA GLY A 46 15.31 -27.43 -29.51
C GLY A 46 14.43 -26.75 -28.48
N LEU A 47 14.97 -26.47 -27.29
CA LEU A 47 14.28 -25.76 -26.20
C LEU A 47 14.38 -24.22 -26.32
N PHE A 48 15.19 -23.71 -27.25
CA PHE A 48 15.45 -22.29 -27.40
C PHE A 48 14.63 -21.69 -28.54
N THR A 49 14.18 -20.48 -28.35
CA THR A 49 13.74 -19.60 -29.41
C THR A 49 14.60 -18.35 -29.37
N ARG A 50 15.32 -18.04 -30.42
CA ARG A 50 16.16 -16.85 -30.54
C ARG A 50 15.85 -16.07 -31.81
N TRP A 51 16.34 -14.85 -31.89
CA TRP A 51 16.33 -14.13 -33.15
C TRP A 51 17.54 -14.58 -34.02
N VAL A 52 17.31 -14.72 -35.29
CA VAL A 52 18.38 -15.01 -36.27
C VAL A 52 18.30 -14.00 -37.41
N PRO A 53 19.44 -13.54 -37.95
CA PRO A 53 19.44 -12.65 -39.10
C PRO A 53 18.67 -13.25 -40.27
N CYS A 54 17.92 -12.41 -41.00
CA CYS A 54 17.15 -12.82 -42.16
C CYS A 54 17.12 -11.70 -43.23
N GLU A 55 16.61 -12.01 -44.40
CA GLU A 55 16.42 -11.05 -45.48
C GLU A 55 15.22 -10.14 -45.20
N GLU A 56 15.21 -8.96 -45.83
CA GLU A 56 14.15 -7.96 -45.70
C GLU A 56 12.77 -8.48 -46.06
N ASN A 57 12.65 -9.37 -47.02
CA ASN A 57 11.40 -9.94 -47.48
C ASN A 57 10.93 -11.17 -46.71
N THR A 58 11.59 -11.53 -45.61
CA THR A 58 11.22 -12.67 -44.78
C THR A 58 9.87 -12.40 -44.09
N GLU A 59 8.97 -13.37 -44.14
CA GLU A 59 7.67 -13.29 -43.46
C GLU A 59 7.87 -13.26 -41.92
N ASN A 60 7.06 -12.47 -41.23
CA ASN A 60 7.13 -12.27 -39.75
C ASN A 60 8.48 -11.77 -39.25
N ARG A 61 9.19 -10.98 -40.07
CA ARG A 61 10.47 -10.38 -39.65
C ARG A 61 10.33 -9.39 -38.52
N ILE A 62 11.37 -9.31 -37.73
CA ILE A 62 11.59 -8.32 -36.68
C ILE A 62 12.60 -7.31 -37.19
N SER A 63 12.23 -6.04 -37.23
CA SER A 63 13.12 -4.96 -37.67
C SER A 63 13.85 -4.36 -36.47
N VAL A 64 15.16 -4.19 -36.60
CA VAL A 64 16.05 -3.56 -35.60
C VAL A 64 16.71 -2.37 -36.25
N THR A 65 16.49 -1.18 -35.74
CA THR A 65 17.19 0.04 -36.19
C THR A 65 18.49 0.24 -35.44
N GLY A 66 19.46 0.83 -36.12
CA GLY A 66 20.80 1.12 -35.59
C GLY A 66 21.74 -0.07 -35.60
N GLY A 67 22.91 0.11 -35.03
CA GLY A 67 23.99 -0.88 -35.05
C GLY A 67 23.71 -2.12 -34.21
N VAL A 68 24.21 -3.28 -34.67
CA VAL A 68 23.89 -4.58 -34.10
C VAL A 68 25.16 -5.42 -33.81
N ILE A 69 25.15 -6.13 -32.67
CA ILE A 69 26.12 -7.18 -32.33
C ILE A 69 25.40 -8.52 -32.29
N THR A 70 25.78 -9.47 -33.15
CA THR A 70 25.05 -10.72 -33.35
C THR A 70 25.95 -11.86 -33.82
N HIS A 71 25.39 -13.06 -33.98
CA HIS A 71 26.01 -14.18 -34.71
C HIS A 71 25.32 -14.38 -36.05
N SER A 72 26.11 -14.86 -37.03
CA SER A 72 25.61 -15.35 -38.30
C SER A 72 24.65 -16.54 -38.11
N VAL A 73 23.80 -16.81 -39.09
CA VAL A 73 22.89 -17.96 -39.08
C VAL A 73 23.65 -19.28 -38.86
N GLY A 74 23.13 -20.09 -37.94
CA GLY A 74 23.77 -21.39 -37.60
C GLY A 74 24.97 -21.31 -36.68
N ARG A 75 25.36 -20.11 -36.26
CA ARG A 75 26.48 -19.90 -35.29
C ARG A 75 25.94 -19.55 -33.91
N SER A 76 26.73 -19.82 -32.87
CA SER A 76 26.32 -19.64 -31.50
C SER A 76 27.51 -19.41 -30.57
N ASP A 77 27.43 -18.36 -29.74
CA ASP A 77 28.21 -18.06 -28.54
C ASP A 77 27.69 -16.76 -27.93
N LEU A 78 28.42 -16.17 -26.99
CA LEU A 78 28.15 -14.90 -26.33
C LEU A 78 28.22 -13.70 -27.29
N GLY A 79 27.31 -12.75 -27.14
CA GLY A 79 27.47 -11.46 -27.81
C GLY A 79 28.64 -10.67 -27.23
N VAL A 80 28.65 -10.43 -25.92
CA VAL A 80 29.74 -9.72 -25.23
C VAL A 80 30.13 -10.48 -23.96
N LYS A 81 31.44 -10.67 -23.77
CA LYS A 81 32.04 -11.19 -22.54
C LYS A 81 32.88 -10.12 -21.87
N VAL A 82 32.68 -9.92 -20.56
CA VAL A 82 33.40 -8.95 -19.72
C VAL A 82 33.99 -9.67 -18.53
N ASP A 83 35.30 -9.67 -18.38
CA ASP A 83 36.02 -10.47 -17.39
C ASP A 83 37.17 -9.68 -16.75
N ASN A 84 37.75 -10.22 -15.68
CA ASN A 84 39.02 -9.79 -15.08
C ASN A 84 39.07 -8.29 -14.68
N ASN A 85 38.08 -7.81 -13.93
CA ASN A 85 37.93 -6.42 -13.49
C ASN A 85 37.79 -5.42 -14.64
N ALA A 86 37.25 -5.84 -15.78
CA ALA A 86 36.99 -4.97 -16.91
C ALA A 86 35.73 -4.12 -16.65
N THR A 87 35.60 -3.03 -17.41
CA THR A 87 34.39 -2.22 -17.45
C THR A 87 33.86 -2.15 -18.87
N PHE A 88 32.61 -2.61 -19.03
CA PHE A 88 31.85 -2.41 -20.25
C PHE A 88 30.83 -1.28 -20.05
N THR A 89 30.81 -0.32 -20.96
CA THR A 89 29.84 0.78 -20.96
C THR A 89 29.08 0.80 -22.28
N MET A 90 27.74 0.75 -22.22
CA MET A 90 26.87 0.74 -23.39
C MET A 90 25.97 1.99 -23.41
N TYR A 91 26.15 2.85 -24.40
CA TYR A 91 25.31 4.02 -24.64
C TYR A 91 24.25 3.78 -25.73
N GLY A 92 24.48 2.84 -26.66
CA GLY A 92 23.59 2.58 -27.77
C GLY A 92 23.93 1.25 -28.49
N GLY A 93 23.22 0.96 -29.56
CA GLY A 93 23.29 -0.28 -30.32
C GLY A 93 22.42 -1.40 -29.73
N THR A 94 22.35 -2.51 -30.44
CA THR A 94 21.56 -3.69 -30.06
C THR A 94 22.43 -4.94 -30.02
N ILE A 95 22.43 -5.66 -28.91
CA ILE A 95 23.04 -6.99 -28.76
C ILE A 95 21.93 -8.02 -28.88
N CYS A 96 21.85 -8.75 -30.00
CA CYS A 96 20.72 -9.65 -30.26
C CYS A 96 21.09 -10.92 -31.02
N GLY A 97 20.21 -11.91 -30.93
CA GLY A 97 20.31 -13.15 -31.69
C GLY A 97 21.48 -14.07 -31.29
N ASN A 98 22.14 -13.76 -30.16
CA ASN A 98 23.21 -14.60 -29.66
C ASN A 98 22.65 -15.80 -28.90
N LYS A 99 23.32 -16.96 -28.97
CA LYS A 99 22.87 -18.18 -28.32
C LYS A 99 24.05 -18.89 -27.68
N LEU A 100 23.91 -19.23 -26.42
CA LEU A 100 24.87 -20.04 -25.70
C LEU A 100 24.32 -21.44 -25.45
N GLN A 101 25.03 -22.46 -25.92
CA GLN A 101 24.71 -23.88 -25.71
C GLN A 101 25.50 -24.44 -24.52
N GLY A 102 24.85 -25.30 -23.71
CA GLY A 102 25.49 -25.96 -22.57
C GLY A 102 25.10 -25.33 -21.22
N SER A 103 25.92 -25.55 -20.20
CA SER A 103 25.61 -25.13 -18.81
C SER A 103 26.05 -23.69 -18.49
N TYR A 104 26.29 -22.87 -19.50
CA TYR A 104 26.83 -21.53 -19.35
C TYR A 104 25.76 -20.46 -19.32
N ASN A 105 26.13 -19.25 -18.86
CA ASN A 105 25.25 -18.14 -18.54
C ASN A 105 25.46 -16.94 -19.47
N GLY A 106 24.41 -16.18 -19.79
CA GLY A 106 24.51 -14.84 -20.35
C GLY A 106 24.73 -14.75 -21.86
N ALA A 107 23.77 -15.20 -22.70
CA ALA A 107 23.97 -15.19 -24.16
C ALA A 107 24.18 -13.78 -24.75
N GLY A 108 23.45 -12.77 -24.30
CA GLY A 108 23.64 -11.39 -24.71
C GLY A 108 24.94 -10.82 -24.17
N VAL A 109 25.04 -10.69 -22.85
CA VAL A 109 26.21 -10.16 -22.13
C VAL A 109 26.52 -11.05 -20.93
N TYR A 110 27.75 -11.52 -20.85
CA TYR A 110 28.29 -12.23 -19.70
C TYR A 110 29.28 -11.32 -18.96
N VAL A 111 29.07 -11.08 -17.67
CA VAL A 111 29.90 -10.22 -16.83
C VAL A 111 30.41 -11.05 -15.63
N HIS A 112 31.70 -11.22 -15.49
CA HIS A 112 32.29 -11.96 -14.41
C HIS A 112 33.39 -11.14 -13.73
N ASN A 113 33.29 -10.98 -12.39
CA ASN A 113 34.21 -10.16 -11.59
C ASN A 113 34.53 -8.79 -12.23
N SER A 114 33.48 -8.11 -12.75
CA SER A 114 33.62 -6.94 -13.62
C SER A 114 32.46 -5.99 -13.47
N THR A 115 32.47 -4.88 -14.20
CA THR A 115 31.40 -3.86 -14.17
C THR A 115 30.76 -3.71 -15.55
N PHE A 116 29.44 -3.72 -15.59
CA PHE A 116 28.66 -3.33 -16.77
C PHE A 116 27.81 -2.09 -16.48
N ASN A 117 27.97 -1.03 -17.28
CA ASN A 117 27.17 0.19 -17.21
C ASN A 117 26.34 0.32 -18.49
N MET A 118 25.01 0.30 -18.38
CA MET A 118 24.08 0.46 -19.50
C MET A 118 23.30 1.78 -19.35
N TYR A 119 23.59 2.74 -20.20
CA TYR A 119 22.89 4.02 -20.28
C TYR A 119 21.83 4.05 -21.37
N GLY A 120 21.92 3.15 -22.36
CA GLY A 120 21.00 3.06 -23.48
C GLY A 120 21.24 1.81 -24.32
N GLY A 121 20.56 1.71 -25.46
CA GLY A 121 20.63 0.54 -26.33
C GLY A 121 19.71 -0.59 -25.89
N ALA A 122 19.85 -1.76 -26.50
CA ALA A 122 19.00 -2.92 -26.25
C ALA A 122 19.77 -4.25 -26.21
N ILE A 123 19.35 -5.17 -25.33
CA ILE A 123 19.82 -6.55 -25.27
C ILE A 123 18.60 -7.44 -25.44
N ARG A 124 18.41 -8.06 -26.61
CA ARG A 124 17.14 -8.72 -26.93
C ARG A 124 17.25 -9.90 -27.88
N GLY A 125 16.26 -10.81 -27.82
CA GLY A 125 16.20 -11.97 -28.71
C GLY A 125 17.37 -12.93 -28.57
N ASN A 126 18.09 -12.91 -27.43
CA ASN A 126 19.18 -13.83 -27.12
C ASN A 126 18.65 -15.07 -26.37
N ALA A 127 19.37 -16.19 -26.44
CA ALA A 127 18.97 -17.45 -25.81
C ALA A 127 20.10 -18.15 -25.08
N ALA A 128 19.89 -18.55 -23.81
CA ALA A 128 20.87 -19.27 -22.99
C ALA A 128 20.19 -20.34 -22.12
N SER A 129 20.97 -21.08 -21.36
CA SER A 129 20.40 -21.89 -20.27
C SER A 129 19.99 -21.00 -19.11
N TRP A 130 20.81 -20.01 -18.75
CA TRP A 130 20.60 -19.06 -17.66
C TRP A 130 20.99 -17.64 -18.11
N GLY A 131 20.23 -16.61 -17.67
CA GLY A 131 20.56 -15.22 -17.98
C GLY A 131 20.56 -14.93 -19.48
N GLY A 132 19.43 -15.13 -20.16
CA GLY A 132 19.32 -15.00 -21.61
C GLY A 132 19.82 -13.66 -22.13
N GLY A 133 19.44 -12.55 -21.48
CA GLY A 133 19.95 -11.22 -21.79
C GLY A 133 21.32 -10.97 -21.17
N VAL A 134 21.40 -10.99 -19.83
CA VAL A 134 22.61 -10.68 -19.06
C VAL A 134 22.82 -11.72 -17.97
N ALA A 135 24.07 -12.15 -17.77
CA ALA A 135 24.47 -12.85 -16.56
C ALA A 135 25.60 -12.08 -15.86
N ALA A 136 25.39 -11.70 -14.61
CA ALA A 136 26.37 -11.05 -13.75
C ALA A 136 26.77 -11.98 -12.61
N LEU A 137 28.07 -12.32 -12.54
CA LEU A 137 28.66 -13.20 -11.56
C LEU A 137 29.80 -12.46 -10.86
N GLY A 138 29.71 -12.27 -9.54
CA GLY A 138 30.67 -11.50 -8.77
C GLY A 138 30.79 -10.04 -9.22
N SER A 139 29.77 -9.47 -9.82
CA SER A 139 29.87 -8.29 -10.68
C SER A 139 28.90 -7.18 -10.29
N THR A 140 29.19 -5.97 -10.75
CA THR A 140 28.26 -4.83 -10.65
C THR A 140 27.63 -4.55 -12.01
N PHE A 141 26.29 -4.56 -12.06
CA PHE A 141 25.53 -4.17 -13.22
C PHE A 141 24.72 -2.90 -12.94
N ASN A 142 25.07 -1.78 -13.56
CA ASN A 142 24.36 -0.52 -13.45
C ASN A 142 23.55 -0.27 -14.73
N MET A 143 22.23 -0.25 -14.62
CA MET A 143 21.31 0.00 -15.72
C MET A 143 20.58 1.33 -15.47
N TYR A 144 21.05 2.39 -16.10
CA TYR A 144 20.48 3.74 -15.99
C TYR A 144 19.42 4.04 -17.05
N GLY A 145 19.39 3.21 -18.11
CA GLY A 145 18.45 3.29 -19.23
C GLY A 145 18.62 2.08 -20.14
N GLY A 146 17.96 2.11 -21.31
CA GLY A 146 17.95 1.00 -22.25
C GLY A 146 16.96 -0.10 -21.91
N VAL A 147 16.96 -1.18 -22.71
CA VAL A 147 15.96 -2.25 -22.63
C VAL A 147 16.64 -3.63 -22.68
N ILE A 148 16.24 -4.52 -21.77
CA ILE A 148 16.55 -5.96 -21.84
C ILE A 148 15.24 -6.69 -22.12
N SER A 149 15.05 -7.19 -23.36
CA SER A 149 13.76 -7.75 -23.75
C SER A 149 13.84 -8.96 -24.66
N ASP A 150 12.74 -9.69 -24.71
CA ASP A 150 12.53 -10.80 -25.66
C ASP A 150 13.63 -11.89 -25.59
N ASN A 151 14.37 -11.95 -24.47
CA ASN A 151 15.36 -12.98 -24.26
C ASN A 151 14.71 -14.24 -23.68
N MET A 152 15.23 -15.40 -24.05
CA MET A 152 14.69 -16.69 -23.63
C MET A 152 15.76 -17.58 -23.01
N VAL A 153 15.34 -18.40 -22.06
CA VAL A 153 16.23 -19.40 -21.43
C VAL A 153 15.57 -20.78 -21.48
N SER A 154 16.39 -21.82 -21.32
CA SER A 154 15.89 -23.18 -21.11
C SER A 154 15.72 -23.54 -19.63
N ALA A 155 16.34 -22.77 -18.72
CA ALA A 155 16.22 -22.95 -17.27
C ALA A 155 15.65 -21.69 -16.62
N SER A 156 16.44 -20.75 -16.07
CA SER A 156 15.96 -19.62 -15.31
C SER A 156 16.66 -18.31 -15.70
N ALA A 157 16.10 -17.16 -15.29
CA ALA A 157 16.60 -15.81 -15.58
C ALA A 157 16.49 -15.44 -17.07
N GLY A 158 15.29 -15.29 -17.58
CA GLY A 158 15.07 -14.90 -18.97
C GLY A 158 15.80 -13.62 -19.34
N GLY A 159 15.64 -12.55 -18.56
CA GLY A 159 16.35 -11.30 -18.74
C GLY A 159 17.73 -11.27 -18.09
N VAL A 160 17.80 -11.32 -16.76
CA VAL A 160 19.04 -11.11 -15.97
C VAL A 160 19.21 -12.16 -14.89
N LEU A 161 20.40 -12.76 -14.83
CA LEU A 161 20.87 -13.59 -13.73
C LEU A 161 21.82 -12.78 -12.84
N LEU A 162 21.62 -12.81 -11.53
CA LEU A 162 22.57 -12.30 -10.53
C LEU A 162 23.08 -13.47 -9.68
N SER A 163 24.39 -13.67 -9.62
CA SER A 163 25.06 -14.73 -8.86
C SER A 163 26.36 -14.21 -8.22
N ASP A 164 26.87 -14.95 -7.24
CA ASP A 164 28.18 -14.72 -6.64
C ASP A 164 28.40 -13.32 -6.05
N LYS A 165 27.42 -12.84 -5.26
CA LYS A 165 27.42 -11.51 -4.62
C LYS A 165 27.34 -10.34 -5.61
N SER A 166 26.67 -10.55 -6.74
CA SER A 166 26.45 -9.50 -7.72
C SER A 166 25.44 -8.46 -7.25
N VAL A 167 25.66 -7.23 -7.69
CA VAL A 167 24.78 -6.09 -7.43
C VAL A 167 24.26 -5.54 -8.75
N MET A 168 22.94 -5.42 -8.86
CA MET A 168 22.28 -4.71 -9.95
C MET A 168 21.61 -3.44 -9.43
N ASN A 169 21.98 -2.31 -10.02
CA ASN A 169 21.33 -1.02 -9.82
C ASN A 169 20.52 -0.67 -11.08
N MET A 170 19.22 -0.58 -10.94
CA MET A 170 18.29 -0.26 -12.02
C MET A 170 17.58 1.06 -11.71
N SER A 171 17.83 2.10 -12.54
CA SER A 171 17.35 3.46 -12.29
C SER A 171 16.98 4.20 -13.58
N GLY A 172 16.62 5.46 -13.48
CA GLY A 172 16.20 6.27 -14.62
C GLY A 172 14.97 5.65 -15.31
N ASN A 173 15.08 5.43 -16.62
CA ASN A 173 14.04 4.79 -17.44
C ASN A 173 14.42 3.36 -17.88
N ALA A 174 15.23 2.67 -17.12
CA ALA A 174 15.67 1.30 -17.39
C ALA A 174 14.48 0.31 -17.45
N GLN A 175 14.48 -0.61 -18.42
CA GLN A 175 13.38 -1.55 -18.63
C GLN A 175 13.87 -3.00 -18.83
N ILE A 176 13.20 -3.93 -18.14
CA ILE A 176 13.36 -5.38 -18.37
C ILE A 176 11.98 -5.92 -18.73
N SER A 177 11.80 -6.37 -19.99
CA SER A 177 10.45 -6.69 -20.46
C SER A 177 10.39 -7.88 -21.41
N ASN A 178 9.27 -8.61 -21.39
CA ASN A 178 8.96 -9.70 -22.31
C ASN A 178 10.00 -10.83 -22.35
N ASN A 179 10.80 -11.01 -21.28
CA ASN A 179 11.74 -12.09 -21.21
C ASN A 179 11.04 -13.37 -20.70
N ILE A 180 11.47 -14.53 -21.18
CA ILE A 180 10.78 -15.79 -20.98
C ILE A 180 11.71 -16.84 -20.36
N ALA A 181 11.36 -17.31 -19.17
CA ALA A 181 11.81 -18.59 -18.65
C ALA A 181 10.67 -19.61 -18.86
N PRO A 182 10.88 -20.72 -19.59
CA PRO A 182 9.78 -21.57 -20.05
C PRO A 182 9.05 -22.26 -18.91
N THR A 183 7.72 -22.32 -19.02
CA THR A 183 6.83 -22.83 -17.95
C THR A 183 6.69 -24.36 -17.92
N LYS A 184 7.45 -25.07 -18.74
CA LYS A 184 7.42 -26.55 -18.79
C LYS A 184 8.16 -27.24 -17.64
N TRP A 185 9.06 -26.53 -16.98
CA TRP A 185 9.87 -26.97 -15.84
C TRP A 185 9.72 -25.96 -14.70
N THR A 186 10.12 -26.31 -13.49
CA THR A 186 10.19 -25.32 -12.40
C THR A 186 11.30 -24.30 -12.70
N THR A 187 10.95 -23.26 -13.44
CA THR A 187 11.84 -22.19 -13.86
C THR A 187 11.52 -20.92 -13.10
N SER A 188 12.50 -20.08 -12.87
CA SER A 188 12.35 -18.94 -11.97
C SER A 188 12.92 -17.66 -12.59
N GLY A 189 12.26 -16.52 -12.28
CA GLY A 189 12.73 -15.21 -12.68
C GLY A 189 12.65 -14.98 -14.19
N GLY A 190 11.47 -14.71 -14.73
CA GLY A 190 11.32 -14.35 -16.14
C GLY A 190 12.12 -13.10 -16.50
N GLY A 191 11.99 -12.04 -15.69
CA GLY A 191 12.80 -10.83 -15.81
C GLY A 191 14.16 -10.97 -15.13
N VAL A 192 14.20 -11.17 -13.83
CA VAL A 192 15.42 -11.25 -13.01
C VAL A 192 15.39 -12.46 -12.10
N TYR A 193 16.46 -13.21 -12.05
CA TYR A 193 16.68 -14.25 -11.06
C TYR A 193 17.85 -13.89 -10.15
N ILE A 194 17.58 -13.76 -8.86
CA ILE A 194 18.58 -13.51 -7.83
C ILE A 194 18.92 -14.86 -7.20
N PHE A 195 20.07 -15.43 -7.62
CA PHE A 195 20.49 -16.76 -7.23
C PHE A 195 20.92 -16.82 -5.75
N ALA A 196 20.85 -17.98 -5.14
CA ALA A 196 21.18 -18.20 -3.74
C ALA A 196 22.64 -17.87 -3.41
N SER A 197 22.89 -17.19 -2.30
CA SER A 197 24.21 -17.17 -1.65
C SER A 197 24.36 -18.41 -0.76
N THR A 198 25.53 -19.02 -0.77
CA THR A 198 25.80 -20.26 -0.03
C THR A 198 26.47 -20.05 1.33
N ASP A 199 26.95 -18.84 1.61
CA ASP A 199 27.80 -18.51 2.76
C ASP A 199 27.08 -17.78 3.92
N GLY A 200 25.75 -17.63 3.86
CA GLY A 200 24.94 -17.02 4.92
C GLY A 200 25.03 -15.49 5.03
N GLU A 201 25.86 -14.85 4.23
CA GLU A 201 25.94 -13.38 4.15
C GLU A 201 24.86 -12.82 3.21
N VAL A 202 24.67 -11.48 3.21
CA VAL A 202 23.85 -10.80 2.22
C VAL A 202 24.35 -11.17 0.83
N GLY A 203 23.47 -11.82 0.06
CA GLY A 203 23.80 -12.35 -1.25
C GLY A 203 23.71 -11.30 -2.35
N ASN A 204 23.14 -11.72 -3.47
CA ASN A 204 22.94 -10.86 -4.62
C ASN A 204 21.84 -9.82 -4.37
N CYS A 205 22.02 -8.60 -4.89
CA CYS A 205 21.11 -7.49 -4.66
C CYS A 205 20.59 -6.89 -5.96
N LEU A 206 19.28 -6.62 -5.99
CA LEU A 206 18.63 -5.78 -7.00
C LEU A 206 18.09 -4.51 -6.32
N TYR A 207 18.57 -3.35 -6.75
CA TYR A 207 18.05 -2.05 -6.36
C TYR A 207 17.30 -1.43 -7.53
N MET A 208 16.04 -1.04 -7.32
CA MET A 208 15.21 -0.37 -8.30
C MET A 208 14.82 1.02 -7.79
N SER A 209 15.04 2.04 -8.58
CA SER A 209 14.71 3.43 -8.24
C SER A 209 14.18 4.20 -9.44
N ASP A 210 13.84 5.47 -9.23
CA ASP A 210 13.32 6.38 -10.24
C ASP A 210 12.10 5.79 -10.97
N ASN A 211 12.13 5.68 -12.29
CA ASN A 211 11.07 5.11 -13.12
C ASN A 211 11.44 3.72 -13.68
N ALA A 212 12.37 3.01 -13.04
CA ALA A 212 12.79 1.68 -13.46
C ALA A 212 11.61 0.71 -13.52
N LYS A 213 11.53 -0.11 -14.58
CA LYS A 213 10.37 -0.97 -14.83
C LYS A 213 10.74 -2.41 -15.20
N ILE A 214 10.04 -3.37 -14.59
CA ILE A 214 10.07 -4.79 -14.97
C ILE A 214 8.65 -5.21 -15.35
N SER A 215 8.42 -5.60 -16.64
CA SER A 215 7.06 -5.89 -17.12
C SER A 215 6.99 -6.89 -18.26
N GLY A 216 5.86 -7.61 -18.36
CA GLY A 216 5.61 -8.56 -19.46
C GLY A 216 6.48 -9.83 -19.42
N ASN A 217 7.23 -10.07 -18.36
CA ASN A 217 8.09 -11.23 -18.24
C ASN A 217 7.30 -12.46 -17.77
N THR A 218 7.74 -13.66 -18.17
CA THR A 218 7.05 -14.92 -17.89
C THR A 218 7.97 -15.97 -17.32
N ALA A 219 7.54 -16.67 -16.26
CA ALA A 219 8.23 -17.82 -15.66
C ALA A 219 7.25 -18.80 -15.02
N THR A 220 7.73 -19.89 -14.44
CA THR A 220 6.95 -20.75 -13.55
C THR A 220 6.76 -20.05 -12.20
N GLN A 221 7.83 -19.48 -11.65
CA GLN A 221 7.82 -18.74 -10.38
C GLN A 221 8.57 -17.42 -10.54
N GLY A 222 8.02 -16.33 -9.96
CA GLY A 222 8.61 -15.00 -10.09
C GLY A 222 8.63 -14.52 -11.54
N GLY A 223 7.47 -14.27 -12.15
CA GLY A 223 7.37 -13.82 -13.53
C GLY A 223 8.30 -12.63 -13.82
N ALA A 224 8.30 -11.62 -12.95
CA ALA A 224 9.28 -10.55 -13.00
C ALA A 224 10.57 -10.91 -12.26
N VAL A 225 10.48 -11.18 -10.95
CA VAL A 225 11.65 -11.38 -10.09
C VAL A 225 11.47 -12.62 -9.22
N TYR A 226 12.45 -13.48 -9.20
CA TYR A 226 12.58 -14.54 -8.21
C TYR A 226 13.79 -14.28 -7.32
N VAL A 227 13.57 -14.20 -6.01
CA VAL A 227 14.63 -13.94 -5.03
C VAL A 227 14.62 -15.01 -3.94
N ARG A 228 15.79 -15.65 -3.74
CA ARG A 228 15.93 -16.74 -2.76
C ARG A 228 17.23 -16.66 -1.97
N LYS A 229 17.21 -17.29 -0.78
CA LYS A 229 18.36 -17.54 0.11
C LYS A 229 19.30 -16.34 0.24
N ASN A 230 18.95 -15.42 1.13
CA ASN A 230 19.73 -14.21 1.45
C ASN A 230 19.88 -13.19 0.31
N GLY A 231 19.17 -13.37 -0.80
CA GLY A 231 19.07 -12.35 -1.84
C GLY A 231 18.25 -11.14 -1.35
N GLN A 232 18.46 -10.00 -1.97
CA GLN A 232 17.74 -8.77 -1.64
C GLN A 232 17.18 -8.08 -2.87
N VAL A 233 15.93 -7.66 -2.78
CA VAL A 233 15.29 -6.69 -3.69
C VAL A 233 14.94 -5.45 -2.90
N THR A 234 15.33 -4.28 -3.39
CA THR A 234 14.94 -3.01 -2.79
C THR A 234 14.31 -2.12 -3.84
N MET A 235 13.11 -1.61 -3.55
CA MET A 235 12.40 -0.66 -4.43
C MET A 235 12.25 0.70 -3.77
N SER A 236 12.43 1.76 -4.56
CA SER A 236 12.25 3.15 -4.15
C SER A 236 11.80 4.03 -5.33
N GLY A 237 11.58 5.32 -5.11
CA GLY A 237 11.13 6.23 -6.16
C GLY A 237 9.80 5.82 -6.76
N ASN A 238 9.69 5.81 -8.07
CA ASN A 238 8.51 5.38 -8.82
C ASN A 238 8.72 4.01 -9.51
N ALA A 239 9.63 3.18 -9.00
CA ALA A 239 9.94 1.89 -9.58
C ALA A 239 8.70 0.99 -9.69
N GLN A 240 8.57 0.23 -10.80
CA GLN A 240 7.38 -0.56 -11.09
C GLN A 240 7.71 -2.00 -11.46
N ILE A 241 6.91 -2.94 -10.93
CA ILE A 241 6.84 -4.33 -11.37
C ILE A 241 5.39 -4.61 -11.71
N SER A 242 5.06 -4.78 -13.03
CA SER A 242 3.68 -4.90 -13.48
C SER A 242 3.53 -5.74 -14.74
N ASN A 243 2.35 -6.34 -14.94
CA ASN A 243 2.00 -7.14 -16.12
C ASN A 243 2.95 -8.33 -16.36
N ASN A 244 3.52 -8.91 -15.33
CA ASN A 244 4.32 -10.13 -15.42
C ASN A 244 3.46 -11.35 -15.08
N THR A 245 3.83 -12.52 -15.58
CA THR A 245 3.04 -13.73 -15.46
C THR A 245 3.85 -14.89 -14.89
N ALA A 246 3.30 -15.58 -13.90
CA ALA A 246 3.79 -16.87 -13.44
C ALA A 246 2.74 -17.97 -13.68
N THR A 247 3.17 -19.22 -13.75
CA THR A 247 2.24 -20.36 -13.82
C THR A 247 2.00 -21.04 -12.48
N GLU A 248 2.85 -20.79 -11.46
CA GLU A 248 2.68 -21.33 -10.11
C GLU A 248 2.49 -20.23 -9.06
N ASN A 249 3.50 -19.33 -8.87
CA ASN A 249 3.45 -18.31 -7.84
C ASN A 249 4.31 -17.09 -8.18
N GLY A 250 3.91 -15.91 -7.65
CA GLY A 250 4.66 -14.68 -7.80
C GLY A 250 4.69 -14.19 -9.24
N GLY A 251 3.55 -13.85 -9.82
CA GLY A 251 3.52 -13.22 -11.14
C GLY A 251 4.45 -12.02 -11.22
N GLY A 252 4.47 -11.19 -10.18
CA GLY A 252 5.46 -10.14 -10.00
C GLY A 252 6.74 -10.67 -9.34
N VAL A 253 6.72 -10.82 -8.03
CA VAL A 253 7.90 -11.20 -7.22
C VAL A 253 7.62 -12.46 -6.43
N TYR A 254 8.55 -13.40 -6.43
CA TYR A 254 8.56 -14.55 -5.52
C TYR A 254 9.68 -14.37 -4.49
N VAL A 255 9.32 -14.36 -3.21
CA VAL A 255 10.28 -14.14 -2.10
C VAL A 255 10.41 -15.42 -1.26
N GLU A 256 11.61 -16.03 -1.25
CA GLU A 256 11.90 -17.26 -0.52
C GLU A 256 13.16 -17.10 0.35
N ASN A 257 13.01 -17.09 1.67
CA ASN A 257 14.13 -16.91 2.62
C ASN A 257 15.04 -15.73 2.26
N SER A 258 14.44 -14.58 1.97
CA SER A 258 15.09 -13.44 1.34
C SER A 258 14.49 -12.12 1.80
N THR A 259 15.05 -11.01 1.37
CA THR A 259 14.57 -9.68 1.72
C THR A 259 13.92 -9.01 0.52
N PHE A 260 12.66 -8.62 0.66
CA PHE A 260 12.01 -7.64 -0.21
C PHE A 260 11.76 -6.37 0.58
N LYS A 261 12.41 -5.26 0.19
CA LYS A 261 12.41 -4.00 0.93
C LYS A 261 11.82 -2.86 0.11
N ILE A 262 11.01 -2.03 0.76
CA ILE A 262 10.55 -0.73 0.26
C ILE A 262 11.33 0.36 1.00
N ALA A 263 12.07 1.16 0.24
CA ALA A 263 12.95 2.20 0.78
C ALA A 263 12.41 3.63 0.53
N GLY A 264 11.08 3.77 0.47
CA GLY A 264 10.37 5.04 0.28
C GLY A 264 9.97 5.33 -1.15
N GLY A 265 9.35 6.51 -1.38
CA GLY A 265 8.78 6.89 -2.66
C GLY A 265 7.41 6.26 -2.92
N ALA A 266 7.04 6.10 -4.18
CA ALA A 266 5.78 5.53 -4.63
C ALA A 266 5.96 4.26 -5.50
N PRO A 267 6.78 3.27 -5.10
CA PRO A 267 6.97 2.06 -5.90
C PRO A 267 5.68 1.25 -5.96
N ARG A 268 5.48 0.53 -7.07
CA ARG A 268 4.27 -0.25 -7.33
C ARG A 268 4.59 -1.67 -7.75
N VAL A 269 3.92 -2.64 -7.11
CA VAL A 269 3.88 -4.03 -7.56
C VAL A 269 2.42 -4.42 -7.69
N CYS A 270 1.90 -4.35 -8.91
CA CYS A 270 0.49 -4.56 -9.22
C CYS A 270 0.30 -5.12 -10.62
N ASP A 271 -0.89 -5.62 -10.92
CA ASP A 271 -1.27 -6.14 -12.24
C ASP A 271 -0.39 -7.31 -12.73
N ASN A 272 0.21 -8.06 -11.79
CA ASN A 272 0.95 -9.27 -12.10
C ASN A 272 0.06 -10.49 -11.84
N LEU A 273 0.13 -11.49 -12.71
CA LEU A 273 -0.80 -12.61 -12.71
C LEU A 273 -0.11 -13.96 -12.45
N CYS A 274 -0.83 -14.85 -11.80
CA CYS A 274 -0.55 -16.27 -11.76
C CYS A 274 -1.83 -17.02 -12.19
N GLN A 275 -1.77 -17.74 -13.31
CA GLN A 275 -2.95 -18.43 -13.87
C GLN A 275 -4.17 -17.50 -13.98
N ASP A 276 -3.96 -16.30 -14.54
CA ASP A 276 -4.96 -15.25 -14.74
C ASP A 276 -5.55 -14.62 -13.45
N VAL A 277 -4.99 -14.94 -12.28
CA VAL A 277 -5.37 -14.34 -11.00
C VAL A 277 -4.25 -13.42 -10.50
N GLN A 278 -4.61 -12.32 -9.85
CA GLN A 278 -3.63 -11.39 -9.23
C GLN A 278 -2.70 -12.15 -8.29
N ASN A 279 -1.40 -11.97 -8.47
CA ASN A 279 -0.35 -12.57 -7.64
C ASN A 279 0.91 -11.72 -7.75
N ASN A 280 0.92 -10.60 -7.03
CA ASN A 280 1.92 -9.56 -7.20
C ASN A 280 3.24 -9.87 -6.47
N VAL A 281 3.23 -9.82 -5.13
CA VAL A 281 4.34 -10.29 -4.31
C VAL A 281 3.91 -11.56 -3.59
N TYR A 282 4.49 -12.68 -3.95
CA TYR A 282 4.26 -13.94 -3.26
C TYR A 282 5.31 -14.14 -2.17
N LEU A 283 4.85 -14.27 -0.94
CA LEU A 283 5.68 -14.49 0.25
C LEU A 283 5.63 -15.96 0.66
N ALA A 284 6.74 -16.66 0.54
CA ALA A 284 6.89 -17.99 1.14
C ALA A 284 6.84 -17.88 2.68
N THR A 285 6.54 -18.99 3.37
CA THR A 285 6.40 -19.05 4.84
C THR A 285 7.55 -18.33 5.55
N GLY A 286 7.21 -17.47 6.50
CA GLY A 286 8.16 -16.68 7.31
C GLY A 286 8.74 -15.45 6.63
N ASN A 287 8.36 -15.14 5.39
CA ASN A 287 8.80 -13.92 4.70
C ASN A 287 7.78 -12.79 4.89
N ALA A 288 8.29 -11.56 4.92
CA ALA A 288 7.49 -10.34 4.95
C ALA A 288 8.21 -9.20 4.21
N ILE A 289 7.44 -8.27 3.65
CA ILE A 289 7.96 -7.04 3.07
C ILE A 289 8.58 -6.20 4.19
N ARG A 290 9.77 -5.64 3.97
CA ARG A 290 10.46 -4.75 4.91
C ARG A 290 10.28 -3.30 4.48
N ILE A 291 9.55 -2.50 5.27
CA ILE A 291 9.27 -1.09 4.96
C ILE A 291 10.22 -0.21 5.76
N SER A 292 11.02 0.61 5.05
CA SER A 292 11.88 1.62 5.67
C SER A 292 11.04 2.77 6.22
N LYS A 293 11.31 3.20 7.45
CA LYS A 293 10.70 4.39 8.06
C LYS A 293 11.61 5.62 7.97
N LEU A 294 12.74 5.53 7.25
CA LEU A 294 13.61 6.67 6.96
C LEU A 294 13.03 7.62 5.90
N SER A 295 12.04 7.15 5.13
CA SER A 295 11.33 7.94 4.12
C SER A 295 9.88 7.49 3.99
N THR A 296 9.02 8.40 3.48
CA THR A 296 7.60 8.13 3.25
C THR A 296 7.42 7.06 2.18
N PHE A 297 6.48 6.14 2.40
CA PHE A 297 6.02 5.17 1.42
C PHE A 297 4.62 5.57 0.93
N ALA A 298 4.46 5.81 -0.36
CA ALA A 298 3.20 6.22 -0.99
C ALA A 298 2.81 5.31 -2.19
N GLY A 299 3.47 4.17 -2.33
CA GLY A 299 3.23 3.20 -3.40
C GLY A 299 2.01 2.32 -3.17
N LYS A 300 1.90 1.25 -3.98
CA LYS A 300 0.89 0.21 -3.80
C LYS A 300 1.47 -1.17 -4.10
N ILE A 301 1.37 -2.07 -3.15
CA ILE A 301 1.92 -3.43 -3.22
C ILE A 301 0.83 -4.45 -2.98
N GLY A 302 0.54 -5.27 -3.98
CA GLY A 302 -0.32 -6.44 -3.85
C GLY A 302 0.46 -7.62 -3.26
N VAL A 303 -0.17 -8.39 -2.38
CA VAL A 303 0.50 -9.48 -1.64
C VAL A 303 -0.33 -10.76 -1.67
N SER A 304 0.35 -11.86 -1.96
CA SER A 304 -0.11 -13.23 -1.76
C SER A 304 0.82 -13.97 -0.80
N THR A 305 0.32 -14.95 -0.08
CA THR A 305 1.09 -15.71 0.92
C THR A 305 0.98 -17.21 0.69
N GLN A 306 2.05 -17.95 1.01
CA GLN A 306 2.05 -19.39 1.06
C GLN A 306 1.15 -19.88 2.20
N ASP A 307 1.29 -19.28 3.37
CA ASP A 307 0.43 -19.58 4.52
C ASP A 307 -0.96 -19.00 4.29
N THR A 308 -1.99 -19.74 4.71
CA THR A 308 -3.38 -19.33 4.57
C THR A 308 -3.81 -18.58 5.84
N PRO A 309 -4.14 -17.27 5.76
CA PRO A 309 -4.72 -16.54 6.88
C PRO A 309 -6.09 -17.10 7.27
N THR A 310 -6.37 -17.14 8.57
CA THR A 310 -7.67 -17.52 9.15
C THR A 310 -8.08 -16.47 10.18
N GLU A 311 -9.29 -16.58 10.73
CA GLU A 311 -9.76 -15.70 11.82
C GLU A 311 -8.84 -15.74 13.06
N SER A 312 -8.30 -16.91 13.39
CA SER A 312 -7.44 -17.14 14.56
C SER A 312 -5.95 -17.12 14.24
N ASN A 313 -5.56 -17.16 12.97
CA ASN A 313 -4.16 -17.18 12.55
C ASN A 313 -3.91 -16.11 11.47
N LEU A 314 -3.40 -14.97 11.92
CA LEU A 314 -3.01 -13.86 11.05
C LEU A 314 -1.62 -14.13 10.45
N VAL A 315 -1.43 -13.82 9.17
CA VAL A 315 -0.14 -13.98 8.49
C VAL A 315 0.53 -12.63 8.28
N THR A 316 1.71 -12.41 8.86
CA THR A 316 2.49 -11.17 8.69
C THR A 316 2.93 -11.03 7.23
N VAL A 317 2.61 -9.88 6.62
CA VAL A 317 2.98 -9.57 5.22
C VAL A 317 3.88 -8.35 5.10
N ALA A 318 3.86 -7.45 6.08
CA ALA A 318 4.81 -6.34 6.11
C ALA A 318 5.21 -5.98 7.55
N ALA A 319 6.48 -5.60 7.73
CA ALA A 319 7.07 -5.16 8.99
C ALA A 319 8.11 -4.06 8.73
N VAL A 320 8.49 -3.33 9.78
CA VAL A 320 9.53 -2.31 9.68
C VAL A 320 10.88 -2.94 9.33
N ALA A 321 11.62 -2.31 8.42
CA ALA A 321 13.01 -2.69 8.14
C ALA A 321 13.91 -2.39 9.35
N VAL A 322 14.76 -3.34 9.70
CA VAL A 322 15.79 -3.12 10.72
C VAL A 322 16.90 -2.27 10.10
N GLU A 323 17.05 -1.04 10.59
CA GLU A 323 17.99 -0.05 10.07
C GLU A 323 18.74 0.63 11.21
N ALA A 324 20.00 1.01 10.98
CA ALA A 324 20.78 1.77 11.95
C ALA A 324 20.12 3.15 12.19
N GLY A 325 19.67 3.42 13.41
CA GLY A 325 18.99 4.67 13.79
C GLY A 325 17.50 4.74 13.45
N GLY A 326 16.93 3.68 12.86
CA GLY A 326 15.51 3.56 12.56
C GLY A 326 14.80 2.63 13.55
N GLY A 327 14.01 3.20 14.46
CA GLY A 327 13.00 2.50 15.24
C GLY A 327 11.62 2.99 14.79
N GLY A 328 10.60 2.16 14.89
CA GLY A 328 9.24 2.57 14.58
C GLY A 328 8.31 1.38 14.40
N HIS A 329 7.06 1.70 14.22
CA HIS A 329 6.00 0.75 13.88
C HIS A 329 5.35 1.18 12.58
N LEU A 330 4.80 0.24 11.83
CA LEU A 330 3.90 0.56 10.74
C LEU A 330 2.63 1.18 11.31
N THR A 331 2.02 2.07 10.54
CA THR A 331 0.85 2.87 10.91
C THR A 331 -0.33 2.55 9.99
N GLU A 332 -1.51 3.11 10.27
CA GLU A 332 -2.69 3.00 9.39
C GLU A 332 -2.43 3.59 8.00
N GLU A 333 -1.56 4.60 7.89
CA GLU A 333 -1.14 5.16 6.62
C GLU A 333 -0.33 4.14 5.78
N ASP A 334 0.60 3.42 6.41
CA ASP A 334 1.35 2.34 5.74
C ASP A 334 0.43 1.19 5.31
N LEU A 335 -0.62 0.90 6.11
CA LEU A 335 -1.61 -0.13 5.81
C LEU A 335 -2.35 0.15 4.49
N ASP A 336 -2.65 1.40 4.16
CA ASP A 336 -3.36 1.79 2.94
C ASP A 336 -2.59 1.46 1.64
N HIS A 337 -1.29 1.22 1.75
CA HIS A 337 -0.40 0.92 0.64
C HIS A 337 -0.16 -0.58 0.41
N ILE A 338 -0.64 -1.45 1.31
CA ILE A 338 -0.55 -2.91 1.20
C ILE A 338 -1.94 -3.46 0.93
N CYS A 339 -2.10 -4.28 -0.10
CA CYS A 339 -3.38 -4.92 -0.40
C CYS A 339 -3.21 -6.44 -0.59
N SER A 340 -4.25 -7.19 -0.27
CA SER A 340 -4.28 -8.61 -0.61
C SER A 340 -4.58 -8.80 -2.10
N ASP A 341 -3.92 -9.76 -2.74
CA ASP A 341 -4.26 -10.21 -4.09
C ASP A 341 -5.47 -11.18 -4.09
N LYS A 342 -5.83 -11.72 -2.93
CA LYS A 342 -6.96 -12.63 -2.76
C LYS A 342 -8.17 -11.90 -2.20
N GLU A 343 -9.32 -12.16 -2.78
CA GLU A 343 -10.61 -11.74 -2.22
C GLU A 343 -10.83 -12.31 -0.82
N ASN A 344 -11.55 -11.58 0.01
CA ASN A 344 -11.85 -11.95 1.40
C ASN A 344 -10.64 -12.14 2.32
N LEU A 345 -9.48 -11.60 1.94
CA LEU A 345 -8.35 -11.41 2.84
C LEU A 345 -8.04 -9.92 2.95
N TYR A 346 -7.96 -9.46 4.18
CA TYR A 346 -7.91 -8.03 4.51
C TYR A 346 -6.62 -7.72 5.26
N PRO A 347 -5.86 -6.70 4.84
CA PRO A 347 -4.73 -6.22 5.62
C PRO A 347 -5.22 -5.54 6.91
N VAL A 348 -4.59 -5.89 8.03
CA VAL A 348 -4.85 -5.35 9.37
C VAL A 348 -3.54 -4.98 10.05
N LEU A 349 -3.55 -3.93 10.86
CA LEU A 349 -2.39 -3.50 11.64
C LEU A 349 -2.44 -4.14 13.03
N VAL A 350 -1.47 -4.99 13.35
CA VAL A 350 -1.39 -5.68 14.64
C VAL A 350 0.05 -5.68 15.16
N GLY A 351 0.26 -5.08 16.32
CA GLY A 351 1.59 -5.00 16.94
C GLY A 351 2.64 -4.21 16.13
N GLY A 352 2.19 -3.25 15.30
CA GLY A 352 3.07 -2.47 14.43
C GLY A 352 3.52 -3.20 13.16
N GLU A 353 2.88 -4.31 12.82
CA GLU A 353 3.06 -5.07 11.58
C GLU A 353 1.75 -5.13 10.78
N VAL A 354 1.84 -5.19 9.46
CA VAL A 354 0.69 -5.49 8.62
C VAL A 354 0.55 -7.00 8.47
N LYS A 355 -0.63 -7.51 8.80
CA LYS A 355 -0.99 -8.92 8.67
C LYS A 355 -2.20 -9.09 7.77
N LEU A 356 -2.36 -10.24 7.14
CA LEU A 356 -3.61 -10.61 6.46
C LEU A 356 -4.54 -11.34 7.43
N SER A 357 -5.82 -10.98 7.38
CA SER A 357 -6.92 -11.56 8.14
C SER A 357 -7.99 -12.09 7.19
N ALA A 358 -8.66 -13.20 7.56
CA ALA A 358 -9.87 -13.66 6.88
C ALA A 358 -11.14 -12.92 7.35
N THR A 359 -11.04 -12.10 8.39
CA THR A 359 -12.15 -11.27 8.89
C THR A 359 -11.96 -9.84 8.42
N GLU A 360 -12.99 -9.28 7.81
CA GLU A 360 -12.98 -7.89 7.35
C GLU A 360 -12.89 -6.93 8.55
N PRO A 361 -11.88 -6.05 8.61
CA PRO A 361 -11.77 -5.09 9.69
C PRO A 361 -12.84 -3.99 9.54
N HIS A 362 -13.42 -3.57 10.64
CA HIS A 362 -14.24 -2.37 10.67
C HIS A 362 -13.32 -1.15 10.56
N ARG A 363 -13.33 -0.50 9.37
CA ARG A 363 -12.34 0.54 9.06
C ARG A 363 -12.99 1.71 8.33
N HIS A 364 -12.92 2.89 8.92
CA HIS A 364 -13.39 4.13 8.34
C HIS A 364 -12.78 5.35 9.05
N PRO A 365 -12.83 6.56 8.44
CA PRO A 365 -12.44 7.79 9.11
C PRO A 365 -13.29 8.06 10.36
N VAL A 366 -12.71 8.68 11.36
CA VAL A 366 -13.44 9.04 12.60
C VAL A 366 -14.61 9.98 12.32
N CYS A 367 -14.42 10.91 11.40
CA CYS A 367 -15.44 11.93 11.05
C CYS A 367 -16.35 11.52 9.89
N GLY A 368 -16.15 10.36 9.26
CA GLY A 368 -16.76 10.04 7.96
C GLY A 368 -16.12 10.83 6.80
N ALA A 369 -16.59 10.59 5.56
CA ALA A 369 -15.92 11.07 4.35
C ALA A 369 -16.02 12.60 4.10
N THR A 370 -16.86 13.32 4.84
CA THR A 370 -17.12 14.75 4.62
C THR A 370 -17.37 15.48 5.94
N CYS A 371 -16.34 15.81 6.67
CA CYS A 371 -16.43 16.71 7.82
C CYS A 371 -15.65 18.01 7.55
N GLY A 372 -15.96 19.04 8.31
CA GLY A 372 -15.21 20.33 8.27
C GLY A 372 -13.96 20.34 9.12
N ASP A 373 -13.55 19.20 9.67
CA ASP A 373 -12.38 19.04 10.52
C ASP A 373 -11.24 18.41 9.73
N SER A 374 -10.10 19.11 9.65
CA SER A 374 -8.92 18.67 8.91
C SER A 374 -8.09 17.61 9.64
N GLU A 375 -8.34 17.35 10.92
CA GLU A 375 -7.47 16.48 11.73
C GLU A 375 -7.86 14.98 11.69
N ASN A 376 -9.07 14.62 11.23
CA ASN A 376 -9.62 13.27 11.38
C ASN A 376 -10.05 12.61 10.05
N HIS A 377 -9.37 12.89 8.95
CA HIS A 377 -9.74 12.32 7.64
C HIS A 377 -9.09 10.97 7.33
N GLY A 378 -8.10 10.52 8.09
CA GLY A 378 -7.45 9.22 7.91
C GLY A 378 -8.37 8.06 8.32
N ASN A 379 -8.30 6.95 7.57
CA ASN A 379 -8.93 5.71 7.98
C ASN A 379 -8.32 5.21 9.30
N GLN A 380 -9.18 4.72 10.18
CA GLN A 380 -8.79 4.08 11.44
C GLN A 380 -9.37 2.66 11.46
N THR A 381 -8.63 1.74 12.06
CA THR A 381 -9.16 0.41 12.38
C THR A 381 -9.83 0.46 13.75
N TRP A 382 -11.07 -0.01 13.82
CA TRP A 382 -11.92 0.05 15.01
C TRP A 382 -12.01 -1.31 15.68
N ILE A 383 -12.02 -1.30 17.02
CA ILE A 383 -12.13 -2.51 17.85
C ILE A 383 -13.61 -2.76 18.15
N GLY A 384 -14.11 -3.95 17.82
CA GLY A 384 -15.48 -4.36 18.11
C GLY A 384 -15.70 -4.58 19.61
N VAL A 385 -16.79 -4.02 20.15
CA VAL A 385 -17.23 -4.23 21.53
C VAL A 385 -18.73 -4.52 21.56
N SER A 386 -19.13 -5.50 22.34
CA SER A 386 -20.55 -5.83 22.57
C SER A 386 -21.15 -5.07 23.75
N ASN A 387 -20.28 -4.50 24.62
CA ASN A 387 -20.69 -3.68 25.75
C ASN A 387 -19.71 -2.52 25.96
N LEU A 388 -20.18 -1.37 26.43
CA LEU A 388 -19.32 -0.22 26.75
C LEU A 388 -18.35 -0.49 27.91
N THR A 389 -18.68 -1.41 28.80
CA THR A 389 -17.78 -1.85 29.89
C THR A 389 -16.55 -2.61 29.41
N ASP A 390 -16.52 -3.05 28.13
CA ASP A 390 -15.36 -3.72 27.53
C ASP A 390 -14.28 -2.72 27.11
N ILE A 391 -14.60 -1.43 27.04
CA ILE A 391 -13.66 -0.34 26.77
C ILE A 391 -12.82 -0.07 28.03
N LYS A 392 -11.52 -0.47 28.01
CA LYS A 392 -10.61 -0.39 29.15
C LYS A 392 -9.44 0.59 28.92
N SER A 393 -9.36 1.20 27.75
CA SER A 393 -8.31 2.16 27.37
C SER A 393 -8.84 3.18 26.37
N GLY A 394 -8.07 4.22 26.07
CA GLY A 394 -8.34 5.10 24.93
C GLY A 394 -8.19 4.37 23.61
N GLY A 395 -8.92 4.81 22.58
CA GLY A 395 -8.85 4.22 21.26
C GLY A 395 -10.13 4.37 20.45
N TYR A 396 -10.21 3.59 19.35
CA TYR A 396 -11.31 3.60 18.38
C TYR A 396 -12.12 2.31 18.54
N TYR A 397 -13.40 2.44 18.90
CA TYR A 397 -14.28 1.31 19.19
C TYR A 397 -15.57 1.40 18.37
N TYR A 398 -16.10 0.25 17.92
CA TYR A 398 -17.42 0.18 17.30
C TYR A 398 -18.32 -0.83 17.99
N LEU A 399 -19.62 -0.58 17.99
CA LEU A 399 -20.58 -1.49 18.57
C LEU A 399 -20.86 -2.66 17.62
N THR A 400 -20.70 -3.88 18.11
CA THR A 400 -21.10 -5.11 17.39
C THR A 400 -22.58 -5.39 17.58
N ASP A 401 -23.15 -4.98 18.72
CA ASP A 401 -24.52 -5.25 19.15
C ASP A 401 -25.20 -4.01 19.76
N ASN A 402 -26.51 -4.09 19.92
CA ASN A 402 -27.22 -3.11 20.73
C ASN A 402 -26.82 -3.24 22.21
N VAL A 403 -26.55 -2.12 22.85
CA VAL A 403 -26.11 -2.06 24.24
C VAL A 403 -27.25 -1.67 25.15
N LYS A 404 -27.46 -2.42 26.23
CA LYS A 404 -28.36 -2.07 27.32
C LYS A 404 -27.56 -1.65 28.53
N LEU A 405 -27.74 -0.41 28.98
CA LEU A 405 -27.13 0.11 30.19
C LEU A 405 -28.11 0.01 31.36
N ASN A 406 -27.65 -0.55 32.47
CA ASN A 406 -28.39 -0.58 33.75
C ASN A 406 -27.81 0.42 34.75
N ASP A 407 -26.78 1.16 34.37
CA ASP A 407 -26.12 2.23 35.12
C ASP A 407 -25.45 3.19 34.13
N THR A 408 -25.00 4.35 34.59
CA THR A 408 -24.25 5.32 33.78
C THR A 408 -22.92 4.73 33.33
N TRP A 409 -22.66 4.72 32.03
CA TRP A 409 -21.30 4.47 31.54
C TRP A 409 -20.45 5.73 31.66
N ILE A 410 -19.37 5.66 32.44
CA ILE A 410 -18.44 6.78 32.62
C ILE A 410 -17.24 6.61 31.70
N CYS A 411 -17.14 7.50 30.71
CA CYS A 411 -15.99 7.57 29.78
C CYS A 411 -14.82 8.27 30.49
N THR A 412 -13.83 7.50 30.91
CA THR A 412 -12.63 7.96 31.64
C THR A 412 -11.37 7.98 30.77
N TYR A 413 -11.47 7.65 29.50
CA TYR A 413 -10.41 7.66 28.50
C TYR A 413 -10.80 8.49 27.29
N ASP A 414 -9.84 8.87 26.47
CA ASP A 414 -10.10 9.45 25.16
C ASP A 414 -10.58 8.35 24.21
N VAL A 415 -11.88 8.35 23.92
CA VAL A 415 -12.57 7.31 23.14
C VAL A 415 -13.23 7.90 21.91
N ALA A 416 -13.04 7.27 20.76
CA ALA A 416 -13.93 7.41 19.61
C ALA A 416 -14.84 6.17 19.55
N LEU A 417 -16.15 6.38 19.58
CA LEU A 417 -17.16 5.32 19.55
C LEU A 417 -18.00 5.44 18.28
N CYS A 418 -17.88 4.48 17.38
CA CYS A 418 -18.80 4.30 16.25
C CYS A 418 -19.99 3.47 16.69
N LEU A 419 -21.18 4.03 16.56
CA LEU A 419 -22.41 3.31 16.90
C LEU A 419 -22.72 2.17 15.93
N ASN A 420 -22.19 2.21 14.71
CA ASN A 420 -22.37 1.16 13.69
C ASN A 420 -23.85 0.76 13.50
N GLY A 421 -24.74 1.74 13.49
CA GLY A 421 -26.18 1.52 13.39
C GLY A 421 -26.84 0.92 14.64
N LYS A 422 -26.09 0.72 15.74
CA LYS A 422 -26.59 0.09 16.98
C LYS A 422 -27.14 1.12 17.94
N THR A 423 -27.98 0.67 18.84
CA THR A 423 -28.61 1.52 19.85
C THR A 423 -28.04 1.26 21.23
N ILE A 424 -27.65 2.34 21.92
CA ILE A 424 -27.37 2.33 23.36
C ILE A 424 -28.67 2.75 24.06
N THR A 425 -29.25 1.84 24.83
CA THR A 425 -30.49 2.07 25.59
C THR A 425 -30.17 2.04 27.09
N CYS A 426 -30.37 3.15 27.78
CA CYS A 426 -30.33 3.17 29.25
C CYS A 426 -31.68 2.69 29.81
N ALA A 427 -31.64 1.64 30.61
CA ALA A 427 -32.80 1.05 31.26
C ALA A 427 -32.90 1.41 32.76
N ALA A 428 -32.10 2.38 33.21
CA ALA A 428 -32.10 2.91 34.57
C ALA A 428 -32.47 4.39 34.57
N GLU A 429 -32.86 4.91 35.72
CA GLU A 429 -33.16 6.35 35.91
C GLU A 429 -31.89 7.15 36.25
N VAL A 430 -30.93 7.09 35.33
CA VAL A 430 -29.63 7.76 35.42
C VAL A 430 -29.23 8.31 34.06
N ASP A 431 -28.23 9.17 33.99
CA ASP A 431 -27.68 9.60 32.70
C ASP A 431 -27.07 8.41 31.97
N ALA A 432 -27.33 8.25 30.69
CA ALA A 432 -26.82 7.06 29.96
C ALA A 432 -25.28 7.07 29.85
N ILE A 433 -24.69 8.22 29.51
CA ILE A 433 -23.24 8.38 29.35
C ILE A 433 -22.77 9.61 30.10
N GLN A 434 -21.66 9.47 30.84
CA GLN A 434 -20.93 10.59 31.42
C GLN A 434 -19.52 10.69 30.84
N VAL A 435 -19.14 11.85 30.33
CA VAL A 435 -17.76 12.15 29.91
C VAL A 435 -17.02 12.78 31.07
N ALA A 436 -15.99 12.13 31.56
CA ALA A 436 -15.22 12.61 32.70
C ALA A 436 -14.44 13.90 32.35
N LYS A 437 -14.11 14.69 33.39
CA LYS A 437 -13.31 15.90 33.21
C LYS A 437 -11.92 15.57 32.66
N GLY A 438 -11.49 16.30 31.62
CA GLY A 438 -10.20 16.11 30.98
C GLY A 438 -10.15 14.97 29.98
N THR A 439 -11.26 14.26 29.75
CA THR A 439 -11.35 13.22 28.72
C THR A 439 -12.14 13.69 27.51
N LYS A 440 -11.99 12.96 26.40
CA LYS A 440 -12.67 13.23 25.13
C LYS A 440 -13.48 12.02 24.70
N LEU A 441 -14.77 12.24 24.43
CA LEU A 441 -15.63 11.27 23.79
C LEU A 441 -16.02 11.78 22.40
N ILE A 442 -15.73 10.99 21.38
CA ILE A 442 -16.21 11.19 20.01
C ILE A 442 -17.30 10.16 19.75
N ILE A 443 -18.46 10.63 19.29
CA ILE A 443 -19.55 9.78 18.79
C ILE A 443 -19.60 9.91 17.27
N THR A 444 -19.58 8.80 16.58
CA THR A 444 -19.73 8.71 15.12
C THR A 444 -20.60 7.51 14.72
N ASP A 445 -20.93 7.41 13.45
CA ASP A 445 -21.64 6.28 12.87
C ASP A 445 -21.30 6.15 11.39
N CYS A 446 -21.07 4.92 10.93
CA CYS A 446 -20.71 4.62 9.54
C CYS A 446 -21.89 4.06 8.73
N GLN A 447 -23.04 3.78 9.37
CA GLN A 447 -24.18 3.14 8.72
C GLN A 447 -25.17 4.17 8.15
N LYS A 448 -25.93 3.76 7.12
CA LYS A 448 -27.01 4.58 6.54
C LYS A 448 -28.15 4.79 7.52
N VAL A 449 -28.50 3.76 8.29
CA VAL A 449 -29.42 3.84 9.42
C VAL A 449 -28.57 4.04 10.65
N VAL A 450 -28.51 5.29 11.11
CA VAL A 450 -27.64 5.68 12.21
C VAL A 450 -28.08 5.10 13.55
N GLY A 451 -27.12 4.76 14.37
CA GLY A 451 -27.33 4.29 15.75
C GLY A 451 -27.77 5.41 16.68
N LYS A 452 -28.26 5.00 17.85
CA LYS A 452 -28.94 5.90 18.79
C LYS A 452 -28.40 5.78 20.20
N ILE A 453 -28.50 6.90 20.95
CA ILE A 453 -28.31 6.94 22.39
C ILE A 453 -29.65 7.42 22.98
N THR A 454 -30.32 6.54 23.73
CA THR A 454 -31.69 6.76 24.20
C THR A 454 -31.96 6.12 25.57
N HIS A 455 -33.05 6.43 26.19
CA HIS A 455 -33.59 5.72 27.35
C HIS A 455 -34.69 4.72 26.93
N ALA A 456 -34.86 3.66 27.73
CA ALA A 456 -36.02 2.79 27.63
C ALA A 456 -37.29 3.60 27.94
N GLN A 457 -38.43 3.11 27.43
CA GLN A 457 -39.72 3.77 27.68
C GLN A 457 -39.92 3.98 29.19
N ASP A 458 -40.38 5.17 29.55
CA ASP A 458 -40.67 5.64 30.91
C ASP A 458 -39.47 5.85 31.85
N ASN A 459 -38.24 5.53 31.45
CA ASN A 459 -37.07 5.83 32.24
C ASN A 459 -36.57 7.26 31.99
N ILE A 460 -36.07 7.88 33.04
CA ILE A 460 -35.63 9.29 33.04
C ILE A 460 -34.12 9.39 33.24
N GLY A 461 -33.49 10.18 32.40
CA GLY A 461 -32.06 10.50 32.46
C GLY A 461 -31.64 11.27 31.20
N ARG A 462 -30.47 11.88 31.25
CA ARG A 462 -29.87 12.54 30.07
C ARG A 462 -29.26 11.51 29.13
N GLY A 463 -29.25 11.83 27.83
CA GLY A 463 -28.50 11.06 26.89
C GLY A 463 -27.01 11.09 27.20
N ILE A 464 -26.41 12.29 27.28
CA ILE A 464 -24.98 12.47 27.61
C ILE A 464 -24.81 13.65 28.58
N MET A 465 -24.09 13.41 29.68
CA MET A 465 -23.55 14.45 30.55
C MET A 465 -22.05 14.58 30.28
N SER A 466 -21.56 15.79 29.94
CA SER A 466 -20.13 16.00 29.62
C SER A 466 -19.49 17.03 30.55
N LEU A 467 -18.48 16.59 31.29
CA LEU A 467 -17.55 17.44 32.03
C LEU A 467 -16.22 17.61 31.27
N GLY A 468 -16.02 16.86 30.20
CA GLY A 468 -14.88 16.85 29.31
C GLY A 468 -15.19 17.40 27.91
N THR A 469 -14.61 16.82 26.89
CA THR A 469 -14.87 17.19 25.49
C THR A 469 -15.79 16.16 24.83
N LEU A 470 -16.94 16.61 24.34
CA LEU A 470 -17.87 15.81 23.55
C LEU A 470 -17.84 16.29 22.10
N ILE A 471 -17.60 15.35 21.17
CA ILE A 471 -17.61 15.60 19.72
C ILE A 471 -18.64 14.67 19.08
N LEU A 472 -19.58 15.22 18.34
CA LEU A 472 -20.58 14.46 17.58
C LEU A 472 -20.32 14.63 16.08
N TYR A 473 -19.79 13.58 15.45
CA TYR A 473 -19.62 13.52 14.01
C TYR A 473 -20.80 12.85 13.29
N ASN A 474 -21.48 11.90 13.93
CA ASN A 474 -22.70 11.27 13.44
C ASN A 474 -23.38 10.47 14.56
N GLY A 475 -24.60 9.97 14.32
CA GLY A 475 -25.41 9.28 15.32
C GLY A 475 -26.56 10.14 15.83
N GLU A 476 -27.45 9.55 16.61
CA GLU A 476 -28.65 10.21 17.11
C GLU A 476 -28.73 10.13 18.65
N ILE A 477 -28.86 11.28 19.33
CA ILE A 477 -29.12 11.36 20.76
C ILE A 477 -30.61 11.73 20.89
N THR A 478 -31.45 10.76 21.24
CA THR A 478 -32.90 10.94 21.06
C THR A 478 -33.74 10.31 22.16
N LYS A 479 -34.92 10.88 22.36
CA LYS A 479 -35.95 10.38 23.30
C LYS A 479 -35.47 10.23 24.74
N ASN A 480 -34.48 11.03 25.13
CA ASN A 480 -34.04 11.10 26.51
C ASN A 480 -34.93 12.11 27.26
N GLN A 481 -35.28 11.78 28.48
CA GLN A 481 -36.22 12.57 29.26
C GLN A 481 -35.72 12.78 30.70
N ILE A 482 -35.83 14.00 31.21
CA ILE A 482 -35.60 14.31 32.63
C ILE A 482 -36.82 15.08 33.20
N ALA A 483 -37.13 14.83 34.47
CA ALA A 483 -38.21 15.52 35.13
C ALA A 483 -37.84 16.96 35.51
N LYS A 484 -36.72 17.15 36.17
CA LYS A 484 -36.19 18.44 36.61
C LYS A 484 -34.70 18.54 36.23
N GLY A 485 -34.22 19.75 35.99
CA GLY A 485 -32.85 19.99 35.58
C GLY A 485 -32.79 20.42 34.11
N SER A 486 -31.62 20.32 33.48
CA SER A 486 -31.39 20.87 32.15
C SER A 486 -30.64 19.88 31.27
N GLY A 487 -30.73 20.04 29.92
CA GLY A 487 -30.00 19.26 28.96
C GLY A 487 -30.42 17.79 28.86
N ALA A 488 -31.71 17.53 28.52
CA ALA A 488 -32.19 16.16 28.45
C ALA A 488 -31.47 15.32 27.38
N GLY A 489 -31.15 15.89 26.21
CA GLY A 489 -30.27 15.24 25.23
C GLY A 489 -28.81 15.27 25.67
N VAL A 490 -28.27 16.48 25.82
CA VAL A 490 -26.84 16.70 26.16
C VAL A 490 -26.75 17.81 27.22
N TYR A 491 -25.99 17.53 28.29
CA TYR A 491 -25.64 18.49 29.31
C TYR A 491 -24.14 18.68 29.34
N VAL A 492 -23.65 19.92 29.17
CA VAL A 492 -22.19 20.24 29.19
C VAL A 492 -21.94 21.21 30.34
N ASP A 493 -21.01 20.86 31.24
CA ASP A 493 -20.61 21.71 32.35
C ASP A 493 -19.09 21.92 32.39
N GLY A 494 -18.65 23.12 32.02
CA GLY A 494 -17.22 23.48 31.96
C GLY A 494 -16.39 22.79 30.88
N GLY A 495 -17.01 21.89 30.13
CA GLY A 495 -16.36 21.12 29.04
C GLY A 495 -16.45 21.80 27.67
N ASN A 496 -16.06 21.07 26.63
CA ASN A 496 -16.21 21.51 25.23
C ASN A 496 -17.25 20.68 24.52
N PHE A 497 -17.99 21.32 23.58
CA PHE A 497 -18.96 20.66 22.74
C PHE A 497 -18.74 21.02 21.28
N TYR A 498 -18.62 20.00 20.44
CA TYR A 498 -18.51 20.13 18.98
C TYR A 498 -19.53 19.23 18.30
N MET A 499 -20.30 19.80 17.37
CA MET A 499 -21.24 19.04 16.54
C MET A 499 -21.00 19.36 15.08
N TYR A 500 -20.57 18.37 14.34
CA TYR A 500 -20.27 18.47 12.90
C TYR A 500 -21.38 17.84 12.05
N LYS A 501 -22.06 16.80 12.59
CA LYS A 501 -23.14 16.07 11.93
C LYS A 501 -23.99 15.34 12.99
N GLY A 502 -24.90 14.46 12.57
CA GLY A 502 -25.76 13.70 13.49
C GLY A 502 -26.97 14.48 13.94
N SER A 503 -27.70 13.98 14.95
CA SER A 503 -28.95 14.54 15.44
C SER A 503 -29.06 14.52 16.96
N ILE A 504 -29.64 15.60 17.53
CA ILE A 504 -30.11 15.66 18.91
C ILE A 504 -31.60 15.98 18.86
N SER A 505 -32.44 14.94 19.03
CA SER A 505 -33.88 15.08 18.70
C SER A 505 -34.80 14.47 19.74
N ASP A 506 -36.01 14.99 19.80
CA ASP A 506 -37.09 14.46 20.64
C ASP A 506 -36.72 14.32 22.13
N ASN A 507 -35.74 15.09 22.62
CA ASN A 507 -35.33 15.06 24.02
C ASN A 507 -36.19 16.05 24.83
N LYS A 508 -36.55 15.71 26.07
CA LYS A 508 -37.56 16.42 26.82
C LYS A 508 -37.19 16.65 28.29
N VAL A 509 -37.24 17.90 28.73
CA VAL A 509 -37.39 18.25 30.14
C VAL A 509 -38.90 18.37 30.40
N THR A 510 -39.46 17.74 31.48
CA THR A 510 -40.91 17.63 31.62
C THR A 510 -41.54 18.58 32.64
N ILE A 511 -40.84 18.92 33.72
CA ILE A 511 -41.43 19.72 34.83
C ILE A 511 -40.79 21.11 34.92
N ASN A 512 -39.46 21.20 35.07
CA ASN A 512 -38.76 22.48 35.21
C ASN A 512 -37.31 22.35 34.76
N GLY A 513 -36.85 23.23 33.88
CA GLY A 513 -35.48 23.29 33.39
C GLY A 513 -35.35 23.84 31.97
N ASN A 514 -34.11 23.93 31.51
CA ASN A 514 -33.70 24.56 30.26
C ASN A 514 -32.98 23.59 29.34
N GLY A 515 -32.87 23.97 28.06
CA GLY A 515 -32.08 23.19 27.11
C GLY A 515 -32.62 21.77 26.90
N GLY A 516 -33.76 21.62 26.23
CA GLY A 516 -34.34 20.29 25.98
C GLY A 516 -33.39 19.41 25.18
N GLY A 517 -32.84 19.94 24.10
CA GLY A 517 -31.80 19.28 23.32
C GLY A 517 -30.44 19.38 23.99
N VAL A 518 -29.89 20.59 24.10
CA VAL A 518 -28.57 20.86 24.67
C VAL A 518 -28.63 21.96 25.73
N TYR A 519 -28.03 21.69 26.85
CA TYR A 519 -27.72 22.72 27.85
C TYR A 519 -26.19 22.77 27.99
N ALA A 520 -25.61 23.96 27.85
CA ALA A 520 -24.20 24.17 28.06
C ALA A 520 -23.94 25.30 29.04
N LYS A 521 -23.13 25.02 30.06
CA LYS A 521 -22.72 25.98 31.09
C LYS A 521 -21.20 26.09 31.10
N ASP A 522 -20.71 27.33 31.10
CA ASP A 522 -19.26 27.64 31.22
C ASP A 522 -18.38 26.87 30.23
N SER A 523 -18.93 26.48 29.07
CA SER A 523 -18.22 25.77 28.01
C SER A 523 -17.24 26.71 27.31
N THR A 524 -15.96 26.32 27.30
CA THR A 524 -14.92 27.13 26.66
C THR A 524 -15.07 27.17 25.13
N ASN A 525 -15.46 26.05 24.54
CA ASN A 525 -15.77 25.95 23.11
C ASN A 525 -17.13 25.26 22.93
N PHE A 526 -18.07 25.98 22.35
CA PHE A 526 -19.35 25.46 21.90
C PHE A 526 -19.47 25.73 20.41
N VAL A 527 -19.34 24.67 19.61
CA VAL A 527 -19.26 24.80 18.16
C VAL A 527 -20.25 23.85 17.49
N ILE A 528 -21.08 24.38 16.62
CA ILE A 528 -21.99 23.61 15.74
C ILE A 528 -21.70 24.05 14.31
N SER A 529 -21.20 23.16 13.48
CA SER A 529 -20.95 23.40 12.07
C SER A 529 -21.82 22.53 11.14
N GLY A 530 -22.63 21.63 11.73
CA GLY A 530 -23.55 20.78 10.97
C GLY A 530 -24.47 19.97 11.89
N GLY A 531 -25.27 19.07 11.31
CA GLY A 531 -26.20 18.21 12.01
C GLY A 531 -27.56 18.87 12.28
N SER A 532 -28.38 18.28 13.15
CA SER A 532 -29.74 18.75 13.49
C SER A 532 -30.02 18.72 14.98
N ILE A 533 -30.56 19.80 15.51
CA ILE A 533 -31.19 19.88 16.85
C ILE A 533 -32.67 20.12 16.66
N ASP A 534 -33.48 19.08 16.85
CA ASP A 534 -34.82 19.04 16.32
C ASP A 534 -35.85 18.51 17.34
N SER A 535 -37.01 19.11 17.38
CA SER A 535 -38.16 18.63 18.17
C SER A 535 -37.87 18.42 19.67
N ASN A 536 -36.89 19.14 20.23
CA ASN A 536 -36.58 19.06 21.65
C ASN A 536 -37.48 20.02 22.45
N HIS A 537 -37.74 19.68 23.70
CA HIS A 537 -38.69 20.39 24.54
C HIS A 537 -38.11 20.77 25.91
N ALA A 538 -38.27 22.02 26.32
CA ALA A 538 -38.01 22.52 27.66
C ALA A 538 -39.19 23.29 28.24
N PRO A 539 -39.55 23.12 29.52
CA PRO A 539 -40.59 23.93 30.16
C PRO A 539 -40.19 25.40 30.26
N SER A 540 -38.91 25.68 30.51
CA SER A 540 -38.41 27.05 30.69
C SER A 540 -37.83 27.58 29.35
N SER A 541 -36.53 27.80 29.26
CA SER A 541 -35.91 28.44 28.08
C SER A 541 -34.99 27.50 27.29
N GLY A 542 -34.75 27.84 26.01
CA GLY A 542 -33.86 27.09 25.15
C GLY A 542 -34.38 25.69 24.83
N GLY A 543 -35.51 25.57 24.13
CA GLY A 543 -36.07 24.26 23.76
C GLY A 543 -35.03 23.38 23.03
N GLY A 544 -34.33 23.94 22.05
CA GLY A 544 -33.21 23.31 21.38
C GLY A 544 -31.92 23.46 22.19
N ILE A 545 -31.43 24.68 22.35
CA ILE A 545 -30.16 25.01 23.01
C ILE A 545 -30.36 26.06 24.08
N TYR A 546 -29.81 25.82 25.24
CA TYR A 546 -29.61 26.82 26.28
C TYR A 546 -28.12 26.91 26.58
N TYR A 547 -27.54 28.12 26.43
CA TYR A 547 -26.14 28.37 26.75
C TYR A 547 -26.00 29.48 27.76
N GLU A 548 -25.25 29.26 28.84
CA GLU A 548 -24.89 30.30 29.79
C GLU A 548 -23.38 30.28 30.12
N SER A 549 -22.82 31.46 30.38
CA SER A 549 -21.46 31.59 30.83
C SER A 549 -21.35 32.57 31.98
N THR A 550 -20.80 32.10 33.08
CA THR A 550 -20.48 32.88 34.28
C THR A 550 -19.00 33.19 34.41
N ILE A 551 -18.15 32.64 33.50
CA ILE A 551 -16.72 32.79 33.53
C ILE A 551 -16.22 34.01 32.74
N SER A 552 -15.27 34.74 33.32
CA SER A 552 -14.65 35.94 32.68
C SER A 552 -13.63 35.58 31.58
N LYS A 553 -13.51 34.31 31.21
CA LYS A 553 -12.59 33.84 30.16
C LYS A 553 -13.25 34.00 28.78
N SER A 554 -12.41 34.16 27.76
CA SER A 554 -12.88 34.13 26.37
C SER A 554 -13.54 32.80 26.06
N VAL A 555 -14.82 32.81 25.75
CA VAL A 555 -15.60 31.65 25.34
C VAL A 555 -15.89 31.74 23.85
N LYS A 556 -15.82 30.59 23.15
CA LYS A 556 -16.17 30.50 21.74
C LYS A 556 -17.53 29.84 21.60
N PHE A 557 -18.57 30.66 21.40
CA PHE A 557 -19.89 30.18 20.96
C PHE A 557 -19.99 30.42 19.44
N ASN A 558 -20.08 29.36 18.67
CA ASN A 558 -20.10 29.45 17.21
C ASN A 558 -21.10 28.45 16.62
N ILE A 559 -22.04 28.92 15.85
CA ILE A 559 -22.95 28.12 15.03
C ILE A 559 -22.79 28.59 13.59
N SER A 560 -22.08 27.80 12.78
CA SER A 560 -21.78 28.12 11.39
C SER A 560 -22.56 27.26 10.38
N GLY A 561 -23.30 26.25 10.88
CA GLY A 561 -24.09 25.35 10.04
C GLY A 561 -25.08 24.53 10.88
N GLY A 562 -25.77 23.58 10.23
CA GLY A 562 -26.77 22.71 10.85
C GLY A 562 -28.18 23.32 10.89
N ASN A 563 -29.13 22.53 11.39
CA ASN A 563 -30.55 22.89 11.51
C ASN A 563 -30.98 22.87 12.97
N ILE A 564 -31.60 23.96 13.45
CA ILE A 564 -32.19 24.04 14.78
C ILE A 564 -33.67 24.35 14.59
N VAL A 565 -34.50 23.31 14.57
CA VAL A 565 -35.90 23.40 14.11
C VAL A 565 -36.86 22.70 15.07
N ARG A 566 -38.10 23.11 15.07
CA ARG A 566 -39.24 22.52 15.83
C ARG A 566 -38.98 22.37 17.35
N ASN A 567 -38.00 23.03 17.91
CA ASN A 567 -37.74 22.99 19.34
C ASN A 567 -38.71 23.93 20.09
N THR A 568 -39.13 23.57 21.29
CA THR A 568 -40.15 24.26 22.05
C THR A 568 -39.68 24.65 23.45
N ALA A 569 -39.83 25.93 23.81
CA ALA A 569 -39.80 26.44 25.17
C ALA A 569 -41.23 26.85 25.56
N VAL A 570 -41.75 26.39 26.72
CA VAL A 570 -43.17 26.56 27.07
C VAL A 570 -43.43 27.89 27.75
N THR A 571 -42.72 28.21 28.83
CA THR A 571 -42.94 29.39 29.66
C THR A 571 -41.84 30.45 29.54
N GLY A 572 -40.69 30.09 28.98
CA GLY A 572 -39.56 30.98 28.84
C GLY A 572 -39.28 31.40 27.40
N ASN A 573 -38.06 31.83 27.14
CA ASN A 573 -37.63 32.38 25.85
C ASN A 573 -36.78 31.40 25.06
N GLY A 574 -36.67 31.62 23.73
CA GLY A 574 -35.78 30.89 22.85
C GLY A 574 -36.23 29.44 22.62
N GLY A 575 -37.31 29.21 21.89
CA GLY A 575 -37.72 27.87 21.48
C GLY A 575 -36.55 27.13 20.79
N GLY A 576 -35.83 27.79 19.87
CA GLY A 576 -34.62 27.27 19.26
C GLY A 576 -33.39 27.41 20.17
N ILE A 577 -32.97 28.65 20.42
CA ILE A 577 -31.72 28.96 21.17
C ILE A 577 -32.02 30.05 22.21
N TRP A 578 -31.41 29.91 23.38
CA TRP A 578 -31.35 30.95 24.39
C TRP A 578 -29.92 31.10 24.92
N LEU A 579 -29.42 32.35 25.03
CA LEU A 579 -28.07 32.68 25.47
C LEU A 579 -28.14 33.61 26.69
N LYS A 580 -27.35 33.35 27.74
CA LYS A 580 -27.25 34.12 28.95
C LYS A 580 -25.81 34.51 29.29
#